data_5acbff2bfe6b4aab53bf714f5a0c955d
#
_entry.id   5acbff2bfe6b4aab53bf714f5a0c955d
#
_cell.length_a   1.000
_cell.length_b   1.000
_cell.length_c   1.000
_cell.angle_alpha   90.00
_cell.angle_beta   90.00
_cell.angle_gamma   90.00
#
_symmetry.space_group_name_H-M   'P 1'
#
loop_
_entity.id
_entity.type
_entity.pdbx_description
1 polymer ?
#
loop_
_entity_poly.entity_id
_entity_poly.type
_entity_poly.pdbx_seq_one_letter_code
_entity_poly.pdbx_strand_id
1 'polypeptide(L)'
;MNNFENQLYYGDNLKVLKVLCQKYEPFIDLIYIDPPFNSKKNYNILFEDLIKTKENGEKTTALKEAFSDTWSNTSLSHELEEMKGFSDLKLYNFLAGNRDIFSDSQMSYLTMMAHRLYYMHKVLKDTGSIYLHCDPTMSHYLKILMDIIFDGKNFMNEIVWHYYNIAPSSKRFFAKNHDVILWYAKERDKQLFNKEELRIPYEKGSAYAQRGWSKNAKYKPNPKGKLMDDVWRLTTINNMSKERLGYPTQKPEALLERIIKASSNKGDIVADFFCGCGTSVTVAEKLKRRWLGVDINHLAIGLIEERRLRPLKADYHVIGFPTDQAQAEKLAKEKPFEFETWVVEYIFKGHCTRKTGDGGLDGHIAFNDGEKKKLCLLEVKGGNCTVKNIREFDNVILNKKADMGFFICFEKQVTSEMIKHCDKLGFVEMQDNLFSGTIPKLSIITIEGILSKRYLQNLGGLLKNITYLNTRFKF
;
A
#
# COMPACT_ATOMS: atom_id res chain seq x y z
N MET A 1 -14.72 10.28 21.18
CA MET A 1 -14.08 9.39 20.17
C MET A 1 -13.02 8.47 20.77
N ASN A 2 -13.26 7.89 21.95
CA ASN A 2 -12.27 7.01 22.60
C ASN A 2 -12.15 5.59 21.98
N ASN A 3 -12.98 5.25 20.98
CA ASN A 3 -13.07 3.89 20.42
C ASN A 3 -12.69 3.80 18.93
N PHE A 4 -11.80 4.66 18.42
CA PHE A 4 -11.27 4.45 17.08
C PHE A 4 -10.25 3.29 17.14
N GLU A 5 -10.50 2.22 16.40
CA GLU A 5 -9.59 1.09 16.24
C GLU A 5 -8.73 1.29 15.00
N ASN A 6 -7.52 0.73 15.00
CA ASN A 6 -6.62 0.81 13.85
C ASN A 6 -7.24 0.12 12.63
N GLN A 7 -7.14 0.75 11.47
CA GLN A 7 -7.81 0.30 10.25
C GLN A 7 -6.86 0.31 9.06
N LEU A 8 -6.82 -0.80 8.35
CA LEU A 8 -6.11 -0.96 7.09
C LEU A 8 -7.12 -1.19 5.97
N TYR A 9 -7.23 -0.25 5.04
CA TYR A 9 -8.18 -0.32 3.94
C TYR A 9 -7.51 -0.80 2.65
N TYR A 10 -8.11 -1.81 2.05
CA TYR A 10 -7.87 -2.15 0.65
C TYR A 10 -8.89 -1.45 -0.24
N GLY A 11 -8.45 -0.62 -1.15
CA GLY A 11 -9.34 0.04 -2.11
C GLY A 11 -8.89 1.44 -2.52
N ASP A 12 -9.71 2.07 -3.38
CA ASP A 12 -9.49 3.45 -3.82
C ASP A 12 -9.67 4.42 -2.64
N ASN A 13 -8.61 5.15 -2.35
CA ASN A 13 -8.57 6.11 -1.25
C ASN A 13 -9.58 7.24 -1.36
N LEU A 14 -9.99 7.65 -2.57
CA LEU A 14 -11.06 8.64 -2.75
C LEU A 14 -12.40 8.12 -2.24
N LYS A 15 -12.73 6.85 -2.55
CA LYS A 15 -13.96 6.22 -2.04
C LYS A 15 -13.93 6.10 -0.53
N VAL A 16 -12.78 5.66 0.02
CA VAL A 16 -12.58 5.59 1.48
C VAL A 16 -12.75 6.96 2.12
N LEU A 17 -12.09 8.00 1.60
CA LEU A 17 -12.19 9.37 2.09
C LEU A 17 -13.64 9.90 2.09
N LYS A 18 -14.41 9.66 1.01
CA LYS A 18 -15.82 10.06 0.93
C LYS A 18 -16.66 9.39 2.03
N VAL A 19 -16.46 8.09 2.26
CA VAL A 19 -17.14 7.35 3.33
C VAL A 19 -16.75 7.88 4.71
N LEU A 20 -15.46 8.15 4.94
CA LEU A 20 -14.98 8.70 6.20
C LEU A 20 -15.57 10.08 6.51
N CYS A 21 -15.66 10.96 5.50
CA CYS A 21 -16.29 12.27 5.62
C CYS A 21 -17.80 12.21 5.93
N GLN A 22 -18.48 11.16 5.50
CA GLN A 22 -19.90 10.95 5.81
C GLN A 22 -20.11 10.36 7.21
N LYS A 23 -19.16 9.55 7.67
CA LYS A 23 -19.27 8.79 8.91
C LYS A 23 -18.78 9.53 10.14
N TYR A 24 -17.81 10.40 9.97
CA TYR A 24 -17.10 11.06 11.08
C TYR A 24 -17.01 12.57 10.85
N GLU A 25 -17.18 13.35 11.94
CA GLU A 25 -16.66 14.70 12.01
C GLU A 25 -15.12 14.69 11.93
N PRO A 26 -14.43 15.83 11.68
CA PRO A 26 -12.98 15.85 11.58
C PRO A 26 -12.31 15.13 12.78
N PHE A 27 -11.55 14.07 12.50
CA PHE A 27 -11.07 13.15 13.55
C PHE A 27 -9.59 12.79 13.45
N ILE A 28 -8.93 13.10 12.33
CA ILE A 28 -7.53 12.77 12.08
C ILE A 28 -6.64 13.89 12.62
N ASP A 29 -5.62 13.53 13.38
CA ASP A 29 -4.65 14.46 13.95
C ASP A 29 -3.49 14.76 12.99
N LEU A 30 -3.02 13.76 12.26
CA LEU A 30 -1.91 13.86 11.32
C LEU A 30 -2.18 13.05 10.05
N ILE A 31 -2.01 13.68 8.91
CA ILE A 31 -1.97 13.00 7.61
C ILE A 31 -0.56 13.09 7.06
N TYR A 32 0.01 11.94 6.69
CA TYR A 32 1.18 11.85 5.83
C TYR A 32 0.81 11.09 4.57
N ILE A 33 1.21 11.61 3.42
CA ILE A 33 1.01 10.92 2.14
C ILE A 33 2.26 11.01 1.27
N ASP A 34 2.52 9.91 0.56
CA ASP A 34 3.57 9.74 -0.43
C ASP A 34 2.94 9.20 -1.73
N PRO A 35 2.18 10.07 -2.45
CA PRO A 35 1.46 9.64 -3.64
C PRO A 35 2.43 9.26 -4.76
N PRO A 36 2.00 8.47 -5.76
CA PRO A 36 2.80 8.20 -6.94
C PRO A 36 3.29 9.51 -7.56
N PHE A 37 4.59 9.61 -7.82
CA PHE A 37 5.15 10.76 -8.52
C PHE A 37 4.86 10.60 -10.02
N ASN A 38 4.35 11.62 -10.66
CA ASN A 38 4.14 11.64 -12.12
C ASN A 38 5.48 11.64 -12.90
N SER A 39 6.49 11.02 -12.35
CA SER A 39 7.75 10.76 -13.00
C SER A 39 7.52 9.63 -14.00
N LYS A 40 7.68 9.87 -15.29
CA LYS A 40 7.55 8.91 -16.42
C LYS A 40 8.30 7.57 -16.24
N LYS A 41 8.83 7.28 -15.08
CA LYS A 41 9.34 5.99 -14.67
C LYS A 41 8.14 5.07 -14.42
N ASN A 42 7.95 4.13 -15.32
CA ASN A 42 6.91 3.12 -15.25
C ASN A 42 6.87 2.51 -13.84
N TYR A 43 5.81 2.77 -13.07
CA TYR A 43 5.51 2.00 -11.85
C TYR A 43 5.39 0.50 -12.14
N ASN A 44 5.19 0.12 -13.39
CA ASN A 44 5.29 -1.26 -13.88
C ASN A 44 6.67 -1.92 -13.64
N ILE A 45 7.77 -1.16 -13.60
CA ILE A 45 9.12 -1.70 -13.31
C ILE A 45 9.24 -2.13 -11.85
N LEU A 46 8.50 -1.53 -10.95
CA LEU A 46 8.53 -1.77 -9.51
C LEU A 46 8.01 -3.17 -9.12
N PHE A 47 7.12 -3.72 -9.92
CA PHE A 47 6.60 -5.09 -9.73
C PHE A 47 7.26 -6.12 -10.63
N GLU A 48 7.87 -5.73 -11.75
CA GLU A 48 8.68 -6.65 -12.57
C GLU A 48 9.90 -7.17 -11.82
N ASP A 49 10.54 -6.37 -10.96
CA ASP A 49 11.68 -6.83 -10.15
C ASP A 49 11.27 -7.73 -8.98
N LEU A 50 10.03 -7.61 -8.49
CA LEU A 50 9.47 -8.53 -7.50
C LEU A 50 9.06 -9.89 -8.12
N ILE A 51 8.84 -9.94 -9.44
CA ILE A 51 8.32 -11.11 -10.17
C ILE A 51 9.36 -11.73 -11.10
N LYS A 52 10.56 -11.15 -11.27
CA LYS A 52 11.66 -11.78 -12.04
C LYS A 52 12.19 -13.03 -11.38
N THR A 53 11.38 -14.09 -11.40
CA THR A 53 11.90 -15.44 -11.55
C THR A 53 12.12 -15.68 -13.04
N LYS A 54 13.33 -16.05 -13.38
CA LYS A 54 13.79 -16.41 -14.72
C LYS A 54 12.78 -17.34 -15.40
N GLU A 55 12.01 -16.81 -16.34
CA GLU A 55 11.56 -17.47 -17.56
C GLU A 55 10.62 -16.52 -18.31
N ASN A 56 11.10 -16.13 -19.50
CA ASN A 56 10.37 -15.44 -20.57
C ASN A 56 9.59 -14.15 -20.25
N GLY A 57 10.24 -13.06 -20.45
CA GLY A 57 9.94 -11.69 -20.88
C GLY A 57 8.52 -11.15 -21.06
N GLU A 58 7.52 -11.58 -20.33
CA GLU A 58 6.15 -11.10 -20.46
C GLU A 58 5.69 -10.27 -19.26
N LYS A 59 5.39 -9.00 -19.52
CA LYS A 59 5.01 -7.98 -18.54
C LYS A 59 3.61 -8.23 -17.97
N THR A 60 3.46 -8.32 -16.66
CA THR A 60 2.16 -8.41 -16.00
C THR A 60 1.37 -7.10 -16.13
N THR A 61 0.24 -7.17 -16.82
CA THR A 61 -0.63 -6.03 -17.17
C THR A 61 -1.55 -5.57 -16.02
N ALA A 62 -1.67 -6.33 -14.92
CA ALA A 62 -2.63 -6.07 -13.86
C ALA A 62 -2.47 -4.69 -13.19
N LEU A 63 -1.25 -4.23 -12.98
CA LEU A 63 -1.02 -2.91 -12.40
C LEU A 63 -1.26 -1.79 -13.41
N LYS A 64 -0.95 -2.03 -14.68
CA LYS A 64 -1.19 -1.07 -15.77
C LYS A 64 -2.70 -0.81 -15.98
N GLU A 65 -3.54 -1.82 -15.80
CA GLU A 65 -4.99 -1.68 -15.87
C GLU A 65 -5.60 -1.00 -14.64
N ALA A 66 -5.13 -1.31 -13.42
CA ALA A 66 -5.62 -0.64 -12.21
C ALA A 66 -5.33 0.88 -12.22
N PHE A 67 -4.19 1.29 -12.79
CA PHE A 67 -3.85 2.72 -12.95
C PHE A 67 -4.47 3.32 -14.22
N SER A 68 -4.60 2.61 -15.34
CA SER A 68 -5.18 3.14 -16.58
C SER A 68 -6.69 3.33 -16.48
N ASP A 69 -7.41 2.44 -15.82
CA ASP A 69 -8.85 2.53 -15.61
C ASP A 69 -9.22 3.65 -14.63
N THR A 70 -8.36 3.97 -13.69
CA THR A 70 -8.57 5.05 -12.72
C THR A 70 -8.30 6.43 -13.33
N TRP A 71 -7.53 6.52 -14.41
CA TRP A 71 -6.98 7.77 -14.98
C TRP A 71 -7.32 7.96 -16.46
N SER A 72 -8.40 7.34 -16.93
CA SER A 72 -8.92 7.58 -18.29
C SER A 72 -9.47 9.00 -18.41
N ASN A 73 -9.41 9.59 -19.59
CA ASN A 73 -9.95 10.93 -19.87
C ASN A 73 -11.44 11.07 -19.49
N THR A 74 -12.19 9.97 -19.44
CA THR A 74 -13.61 9.94 -19.06
C THR A 74 -13.77 10.11 -17.53
N SER A 75 -12.93 9.46 -16.73
CA SER A 75 -12.94 9.61 -15.27
C SER A 75 -12.50 11.01 -14.86
N LEU A 76 -11.52 11.58 -15.54
CA LEU A 76 -11.03 12.94 -15.30
C LEU A 76 -12.13 14.00 -15.49
N SER A 77 -12.90 13.90 -16.55
CA SER A 77 -14.02 14.83 -16.80
C SER A 77 -15.08 14.74 -15.71
N HIS A 78 -15.37 13.53 -15.22
CA HIS A 78 -16.31 13.31 -14.13
C HIS A 78 -15.79 13.88 -12.80
N GLU A 79 -14.52 13.66 -12.49
CA GLU A 79 -13.90 14.20 -11.26
C GLU A 79 -13.87 15.74 -11.26
N LEU A 80 -13.59 16.37 -12.41
CA LEU A 80 -13.67 17.81 -12.58
C LEU A 80 -15.10 18.34 -12.41
N GLU A 81 -16.10 17.68 -13.00
CA GLU A 81 -17.51 18.07 -12.83
C GLU A 81 -17.96 17.96 -11.38
N GLU A 82 -17.55 16.92 -10.66
CA GLU A 82 -17.86 16.76 -9.24
C GLU A 82 -17.29 17.92 -8.40
N MET A 83 -16.11 18.46 -8.77
CA MET A 83 -15.50 19.60 -8.08
C MET A 83 -16.32 20.90 -8.20
N LYS A 84 -17.23 21.03 -9.17
CA LYS A 84 -18.18 22.15 -9.23
C LYS A 84 -19.13 22.15 -8.03
N GLY A 85 -19.38 20.99 -7.44
CA GLY A 85 -20.18 20.84 -6.22
C GLY A 85 -19.44 21.13 -4.92
N PHE A 86 -18.13 21.44 -4.96
CA PHE A 86 -17.38 21.81 -3.78
C PHE A 86 -17.79 23.18 -3.25
N SER A 87 -17.59 23.43 -1.97
CA SER A 87 -17.96 24.67 -1.30
C SER A 87 -17.26 25.92 -1.87
N ASP A 88 -16.12 25.74 -2.56
CA ASP A 88 -15.36 26.80 -3.22
C ASP A 88 -14.97 26.37 -4.64
N LEU A 89 -15.34 27.18 -5.62
CA LEU A 89 -15.02 26.93 -7.03
C LEU A 89 -13.56 27.21 -7.42
N LYS A 90 -12.72 27.72 -6.50
CA LYS A 90 -11.32 28.09 -6.81
C LYS A 90 -10.54 26.91 -7.37
N LEU A 91 -10.73 25.72 -6.78
CA LEU A 91 -10.05 24.50 -7.20
C LEU A 91 -10.46 24.09 -8.63
N TYR A 92 -11.76 24.09 -8.91
CA TYR A 92 -12.29 23.83 -10.25
C TYR A 92 -11.78 24.86 -11.26
N ASN A 93 -11.88 26.16 -10.93
CA ASN A 93 -11.45 27.24 -11.80
C ASN A 93 -9.93 27.17 -12.09
N PHE A 94 -9.11 26.83 -11.10
CA PHE A 94 -7.69 26.64 -11.30
C PHE A 94 -7.40 25.51 -12.29
N LEU A 95 -7.98 24.33 -12.10
CA LEU A 95 -7.75 23.18 -12.97
C LEU A 95 -8.33 23.39 -14.37
N ALA A 96 -9.57 23.85 -14.46
CA ALA A 96 -10.24 24.09 -15.76
C ALA A 96 -9.58 25.21 -16.57
N GLY A 97 -9.18 26.30 -15.89
CA GLY A 97 -8.57 27.46 -16.53
C GLY A 97 -7.11 27.27 -16.97
N ASN A 98 -6.44 26.25 -16.47
CA ASN A 98 -5.04 25.95 -16.82
C ASN A 98 -4.88 24.66 -17.66
N ARG A 99 -5.97 24.17 -18.24
CA ARG A 99 -5.98 22.92 -18.99
C ARG A 99 -5.02 22.91 -20.18
N ASP A 100 -4.84 24.06 -20.82
CA ASP A 100 -3.96 24.21 -21.99
C ASP A 100 -2.49 24.39 -21.61
N ILE A 101 -2.19 24.62 -20.33
CA ILE A 101 -0.81 24.81 -19.83
C ILE A 101 -0.18 23.47 -19.46
N PHE A 102 -0.98 22.55 -18.95
CA PHE A 102 -0.52 21.25 -18.48
C PHE A 102 -0.66 20.18 -19.57
N SER A 103 0.28 19.25 -19.60
CA SER A 103 0.09 18.02 -20.37
C SER A 103 -1.07 17.19 -19.80
N ASP A 104 -1.68 16.33 -20.60
CA ASP A 104 -2.78 15.44 -20.17
C ASP A 104 -2.40 14.62 -18.93
N SER A 105 -1.16 14.13 -18.86
CA SER A 105 -0.66 13.37 -17.72
C SER A 105 -0.55 14.23 -16.45
N GLN A 106 -0.09 15.48 -16.56
CA GLN A 106 -0.01 16.40 -15.45
C GLN A 106 -1.41 16.81 -14.99
N MET A 107 -2.31 17.11 -15.92
CA MET A 107 -3.69 17.47 -15.60
C MET A 107 -4.42 16.32 -14.89
N SER A 108 -4.27 15.09 -15.38
CA SER A 108 -4.85 13.90 -14.75
C SER A 108 -4.33 13.70 -13.34
N TYR A 109 -3.02 13.85 -13.14
CA TYR A 109 -2.40 13.74 -11.82
C TYR A 109 -2.87 14.85 -10.86
N LEU A 110 -2.88 16.11 -11.30
CA LEU A 110 -3.32 17.22 -10.47
C LEU A 110 -4.79 17.15 -10.11
N THR A 111 -5.67 16.71 -11.03
CA THR A 111 -7.10 16.51 -10.76
C THR A 111 -7.29 15.41 -9.72
N MET A 112 -6.61 14.27 -9.87
CA MET A 112 -6.64 13.16 -8.94
C MET A 112 -6.19 13.60 -7.54
N MET A 113 -5.09 14.33 -7.44
CA MET A 113 -4.57 14.82 -6.17
C MET A 113 -5.47 15.87 -5.54
N ALA A 114 -5.98 16.82 -6.32
CA ALA A 114 -6.87 17.88 -5.86
C ALA A 114 -8.13 17.31 -5.19
N HIS A 115 -8.74 16.31 -5.82
CA HIS A 115 -9.95 15.66 -5.30
C HIS A 115 -9.70 15.00 -3.94
N ARG A 116 -8.59 14.26 -3.83
CA ARG A 116 -8.21 13.57 -2.59
C ARG A 116 -7.79 14.53 -1.48
N LEU A 117 -7.00 15.54 -1.79
CA LEU A 117 -6.56 16.56 -0.84
C LEU A 117 -7.75 17.35 -0.27
N TYR A 118 -8.78 17.62 -1.09
CA TYR A 118 -10.01 18.27 -0.62
C TYR A 118 -10.71 17.45 0.48
N TYR A 119 -10.87 16.14 0.29
CA TYR A 119 -11.48 15.29 1.30
C TYR A 119 -10.55 15.03 2.50
N MET A 120 -9.22 14.98 2.29
CA MET A 120 -8.26 14.93 3.39
C MET A 120 -8.35 16.18 4.29
N HIS A 121 -8.52 17.35 3.68
CA HIS A 121 -8.76 18.57 4.43
C HIS A 121 -10.04 18.47 5.29
N LYS A 122 -11.11 17.83 4.81
CA LYS A 122 -12.36 17.67 5.57
C LYS A 122 -12.23 16.74 6.78
N VAL A 123 -11.50 15.65 6.67
CA VAL A 123 -11.32 14.70 7.77
C VAL A 123 -10.26 15.11 8.79
N LEU A 124 -9.42 16.10 8.47
CA LEU A 124 -8.37 16.61 9.33
C LEU A 124 -8.96 17.54 10.39
N LYS A 125 -8.58 17.36 11.67
CA LYS A 125 -8.95 18.26 12.78
C LYS A 125 -8.36 19.66 12.60
N ASP A 126 -8.96 20.67 13.23
CA ASP A 126 -8.43 22.04 13.22
C ASP A 126 -7.01 22.14 13.80
N THR A 127 -6.68 21.27 14.76
CA THR A 127 -5.33 21.13 15.34
C THR A 127 -4.39 20.24 14.51
N GLY A 128 -4.89 19.67 13.43
CA GLY A 128 -4.18 18.66 12.64
C GLY A 128 -3.21 19.27 11.63
N SER A 129 -2.32 18.40 11.14
CA SER A 129 -1.32 18.71 10.12
C SER A 129 -1.33 17.71 9.00
N ILE A 130 -0.99 18.16 7.78
CA ILE A 130 -0.76 17.31 6.63
C ILE A 130 0.66 17.49 6.09
N TYR A 131 1.32 16.38 5.78
CA TYR A 131 2.63 16.32 5.13
C TYR A 131 2.48 15.62 3.79
N LEU A 132 2.69 16.35 2.70
CA LEU A 132 2.65 15.83 1.33
C LEU A 132 4.07 15.67 0.82
N HIS A 133 4.50 14.43 0.65
CA HIS A 133 5.79 14.08 0.08
C HIS A 133 5.70 14.07 -1.43
N CYS A 134 6.62 14.73 -2.11
CA CYS A 134 6.66 14.82 -3.55
C CYS A 134 8.10 15.00 -4.07
N ASP A 135 8.32 14.64 -5.33
CA ASP A 135 9.56 14.95 -6.01
C ASP A 135 9.59 16.41 -6.51
N PRO A 136 10.76 16.98 -6.81
CA PRO A 136 10.86 18.33 -7.33
C PRO A 136 10.17 18.55 -8.68
N THR A 137 9.74 17.50 -9.39
CA THR A 137 9.07 17.63 -10.69
C THR A 137 7.64 18.15 -10.55
N MET A 138 6.94 17.72 -9.50
CA MET A 138 5.54 18.06 -9.25
C MET A 138 5.31 18.95 -8.04
N SER A 139 6.33 19.16 -7.17
CA SER A 139 6.18 19.87 -5.90
C SER A 139 5.59 21.27 -6.05
N HIS A 140 6.00 22.03 -7.06
CA HIS A 140 5.52 23.40 -7.30
C HIS A 140 4.03 23.46 -7.63
N TYR A 141 3.55 22.54 -8.45
CA TYR A 141 2.13 22.47 -8.82
C TYR A 141 1.26 21.96 -7.66
N LEU A 142 1.78 20.99 -6.90
CA LEU A 142 1.13 20.50 -5.68
C LEU A 142 1.09 21.58 -4.60
N LYS A 143 2.13 22.43 -4.50
CA LYS A 143 2.13 23.59 -3.59
C LYS A 143 0.97 24.54 -3.89
N ILE A 144 0.70 24.83 -5.17
CA ILE A 144 -0.43 25.68 -5.58
C ILE A 144 -1.78 25.02 -5.21
N LEU A 145 -1.93 23.73 -5.45
CA LEU A 145 -3.14 23.00 -5.04
C LEU A 145 -3.34 23.06 -3.52
N MET A 146 -2.27 22.86 -2.76
CA MET A 146 -2.33 22.93 -1.30
C MET A 146 -2.69 24.36 -0.83
N ASP A 147 -2.16 25.41 -1.47
CA ASP A 147 -2.53 26.80 -1.16
C ASP A 147 -4.02 27.06 -1.42
N ILE A 148 -4.59 26.50 -2.46
CA ILE A 148 -6.02 26.65 -2.76
C ILE A 148 -6.90 25.91 -1.74
N ILE A 149 -6.49 24.69 -1.33
CA ILE A 149 -7.31 23.81 -0.48
C ILE A 149 -7.15 24.14 1.00
N PHE A 150 -5.92 24.40 1.46
CA PHE A 150 -5.59 24.63 2.87
C PHE A 150 -5.46 26.11 3.22
N ASP A 151 -5.50 27.02 2.24
CA ASP A 151 -5.11 28.44 2.34
C ASP A 151 -3.59 28.62 2.54
N GLY A 152 -2.96 29.45 1.70
CA GLY A 152 -1.52 29.71 1.75
C GLY A 152 -1.00 30.23 3.10
N LYS A 153 -1.85 30.89 3.91
CA LYS A 153 -1.50 31.30 5.27
C LYS A 153 -1.22 30.14 6.23
N ASN A 154 -1.75 28.94 5.93
CA ASN A 154 -1.58 27.73 6.72
C ASN A 154 -0.36 26.90 6.29
N PHE A 155 0.42 27.38 5.34
CA PHE A 155 1.70 26.80 4.96
C PHE A 155 2.73 26.97 6.09
N MET A 156 3.31 25.85 6.55
CA MET A 156 4.28 25.87 7.65
C MET A 156 5.71 25.83 7.12
N ASN A 157 6.09 24.77 6.40
CA ASN A 157 7.43 24.61 5.83
C ASN A 157 7.40 23.82 4.52
N GLU A 158 8.36 24.13 3.67
CA GLU A 158 8.88 23.21 2.68
C GLU A 158 10.09 22.49 3.29
N ILE A 159 9.94 21.20 3.58
CA ILE A 159 10.99 20.38 4.15
C ILE A 159 11.74 19.72 3.00
N VAL A 160 13.05 19.92 2.95
CA VAL A 160 13.94 19.28 1.99
C VAL A 160 14.53 18.02 2.63
N TRP A 161 14.08 16.87 2.19
CA TRP A 161 14.74 15.61 2.57
C TRP A 161 15.91 15.35 1.63
N HIS A 162 17.11 15.67 2.11
CA HIS A 162 18.36 15.44 1.39
C HIS A 162 18.90 14.04 1.73
N TYR A 163 19.15 13.24 0.70
CA TYR A 163 19.74 11.90 0.83
C TYR A 163 21.00 11.77 -0.02
N TYR A 164 22.01 11.08 0.54
CA TYR A 164 23.20 10.77 -0.21
C TYR A 164 22.90 9.60 -1.14
N ASN A 165 22.91 9.89 -2.43
CA ASN A 165 22.88 8.87 -3.46
C ASN A 165 24.21 8.93 -4.22
N ILE A 166 24.89 7.78 -4.38
CA ILE A 166 26.06 7.66 -5.26
C ILE A 166 25.54 7.53 -6.70
N ALA A 167 24.71 8.49 -7.12
CA ALA A 167 24.24 8.52 -8.48
C ALA A 167 25.38 9.03 -9.38
N PRO A 168 25.58 8.44 -10.56
CA PRO A 168 26.53 8.96 -11.52
C PRO A 168 26.13 10.41 -11.83
N SER A 169 27.09 11.32 -11.71
CA SER A 169 26.89 12.72 -12.07
C SER A 169 26.49 12.81 -13.54
N SER A 170 25.38 13.44 -13.84
CA SER A 170 25.08 13.82 -15.20
C SER A 170 26.09 14.85 -15.68
N LYS A 171 26.51 14.75 -16.94
CA LYS A 171 27.37 15.75 -17.58
C LYS A 171 26.62 17.05 -17.89
N ARG A 172 25.28 17.10 -17.77
CA ARG A 172 24.44 18.20 -18.26
C ARG A 172 23.62 18.90 -17.17
N PHE A 173 23.48 18.28 -15.98
CA PHE A 173 22.73 18.83 -14.86
C PHE A 173 23.25 18.30 -13.53
N PHE A 174 22.89 18.96 -12.44
CA PHE A 174 23.27 18.52 -11.10
C PHE A 174 22.55 17.22 -10.70
N ALA A 175 23.20 16.39 -9.87
CA ALA A 175 22.59 15.19 -9.32
C ALA A 175 21.36 15.56 -8.47
N LYS A 176 20.27 14.80 -8.66
CA LYS A 176 19.02 14.97 -7.89
C LYS A 176 19.10 14.11 -6.63
N ASN A 177 19.34 14.75 -5.49
CA ASN A 177 19.59 14.08 -4.21
C ASN A 177 18.62 14.56 -3.12
N HIS A 178 17.41 14.98 -3.48
CA HIS A 178 16.40 15.37 -2.51
C HIS A 178 15.00 15.17 -3.03
N ASP A 179 14.08 14.96 -2.07
CA ASP A 179 12.64 15.09 -2.24
C ASP A 179 12.15 16.26 -1.38
N VAL A 180 10.93 16.70 -1.65
CA VAL A 180 10.26 17.82 -0.98
C VAL A 180 9.08 17.28 -0.16
N ILE A 181 8.90 17.78 1.06
CA ILE A 181 7.74 17.50 1.88
C ILE A 181 7.06 18.83 2.23
N LEU A 182 5.86 19.05 1.71
CA LEU A 182 5.06 20.24 1.98
C LEU A 182 4.28 20.03 3.27
N TRP A 183 4.53 20.86 4.29
CA TRP A 183 3.82 20.82 5.55
C TRP A 183 2.80 21.94 5.64
N TYR A 184 1.54 21.57 5.86
CA TYR A 184 0.43 22.49 6.13
C TYR A 184 -0.24 22.16 7.45
N ALA A 185 -0.63 23.18 8.18
CA ALA A 185 -1.61 23.06 9.26
C ALA A 185 -3.03 23.09 8.68
N LYS A 186 -4.01 22.51 9.37
CA LYS A 186 -5.43 22.77 9.07
C LYS A 186 -5.79 24.20 9.37
N GLU A 187 -5.43 24.66 10.55
CA GLU A 187 -5.52 26.07 10.97
C GLU A 187 -4.20 26.49 11.63
N ARG A 188 -3.61 27.56 11.11
CA ARG A 188 -2.39 28.13 11.66
C ARG A 188 -2.60 28.54 13.11
N ASP A 189 -1.58 28.33 13.93
CA ASP A 189 -1.54 28.62 15.37
C ASP A 189 -2.37 27.66 16.24
N LYS A 190 -3.19 26.76 15.64
CA LYS A 190 -3.85 25.67 16.37
C LYS A 190 -3.12 24.32 16.24
N GLN A 191 -2.24 24.18 15.25
CA GLN A 191 -1.55 22.92 14.96
C GLN A 191 -0.66 22.47 16.12
N LEU A 192 -0.66 21.17 16.35
CA LEU A 192 0.28 20.56 17.28
C LEU A 192 1.69 20.54 16.68
N PHE A 193 2.67 21.05 17.45
CA PHE A 193 4.08 20.97 17.09
C PHE A 193 4.97 20.71 18.31
N ASN A 194 5.47 19.49 18.42
CA ASN A 194 6.29 18.99 19.53
C ASN A 194 7.78 19.29 19.32
N LYS A 195 8.15 20.56 19.24
CA LYS A 195 9.51 21.02 18.93
C LYS A 195 10.60 20.43 19.85
N GLU A 196 10.27 20.16 21.10
CA GLU A 196 11.23 19.64 22.08
C GLU A 196 11.62 18.17 21.83
N GLU A 197 10.75 17.37 21.17
CA GLU A 197 11.05 15.99 20.78
C GLU A 197 11.93 15.92 19.52
N LEU A 198 12.11 17.04 18.82
CA LEU A 198 12.81 17.14 17.55
C LEU A 198 14.21 17.74 17.68
N ARG A 199 14.72 17.87 18.91
CA ARG A 199 16.07 18.41 19.10
C ARG A 199 17.12 17.42 18.65
N ILE A 200 18.13 17.96 17.96
CA ILE A 200 19.29 17.19 17.51
C ILE A 200 20.54 17.63 18.31
N PRO A 201 21.41 16.68 18.68
CA PRO A 201 22.64 17.00 19.39
C PRO A 201 23.45 18.05 18.63
N TYR A 202 24.15 18.90 19.36
CA TYR A 202 25.15 19.80 18.75
C TYR A 202 26.29 18.98 18.16
N GLU A 203 26.78 19.40 17.00
CA GLU A 203 27.97 18.79 16.38
C GLU A 203 29.18 18.97 17.29
N LYS A 204 29.94 17.90 17.49
CA LYS A 204 31.19 17.94 18.27
C LYS A 204 32.13 18.99 17.65
N GLY A 205 32.59 19.96 18.45
CA GLY A 205 33.47 21.03 17.98
C GLY A 205 32.75 22.30 17.48
N SER A 206 31.41 22.31 17.41
CA SER A 206 30.68 23.54 17.08
C SER A 206 30.91 24.62 18.14
N ALA A 207 30.94 25.90 17.70
CA ALA A 207 31.11 27.04 18.61
C ALA A 207 30.03 27.08 19.72
N TYR A 208 28.84 26.52 19.46
CA TYR A 208 27.78 26.39 20.44
C TYR A 208 28.05 25.31 21.48
N ALA A 209 28.66 24.17 21.07
CA ALA A 209 29.08 23.11 22.00
C ALA A 209 30.23 23.60 22.89
N GLN A 210 31.12 24.49 22.39
CA GLN A 210 32.28 24.99 23.13
C GLN A 210 31.97 26.24 24.00
N ARG A 211 31.20 27.21 23.48
CA ARG A 211 30.93 28.49 24.17
C ARG A 211 29.84 28.42 25.22
N GLY A 212 28.90 27.50 25.10
CA GLY A 212 27.72 27.44 25.98
C GLY A 212 28.00 26.96 27.40
N TRP A 213 29.18 26.45 27.67
CA TRP A 213 29.58 25.95 28.99
C TRP A 213 30.34 27.00 29.83
N SER A 214 30.57 28.19 29.28
CA SER A 214 31.13 29.31 30.03
C SER A 214 30.12 29.76 31.09
N LYS A 215 30.56 29.88 32.36
CA LYS A 215 29.72 30.36 33.47
C LYS A 215 29.11 31.75 33.23
N ASN A 216 29.73 32.54 32.35
CA ASN A 216 29.37 33.93 32.05
C ASN A 216 28.65 34.06 30.70
N ALA A 217 28.26 32.99 30.04
CA ALA A 217 27.57 33.08 28.77
C ALA A 217 26.14 33.63 28.95
N LYS A 218 25.84 34.75 28.28
CA LYS A 218 24.52 35.41 28.25
C LYS A 218 23.42 34.47 27.71
N TYR A 219 23.80 33.46 26.96
CA TYR A 219 22.93 32.45 26.39
C TYR A 219 23.49 31.05 26.67
N LYS A 220 22.72 30.22 27.37
CA LYS A 220 23.08 28.82 27.61
C LYS A 220 22.41 27.94 26.54
N PRO A 221 23.14 27.15 25.80
CA PRO A 221 22.55 26.19 24.86
C PRO A 221 21.65 25.20 25.58
N ASN A 222 20.60 24.76 24.93
CA ASN A 222 19.73 23.71 25.49
C ASN A 222 20.52 22.39 25.56
N PRO A 223 20.60 21.72 26.71
CA PRO A 223 21.36 20.48 26.85
C PRO A 223 20.85 19.34 25.94
N LYS A 224 19.59 19.40 25.51
CA LYS A 224 18.99 18.44 24.55
C LYS A 224 19.42 18.70 23.11
N GLY A 225 20.16 19.78 22.81
CA GLY A 225 20.61 20.13 21.47
C GLY A 225 19.84 21.28 20.83
N LYS A 226 20.15 21.56 19.54
CA LYS A 226 19.48 22.59 18.73
C LYS A 226 18.12 22.09 18.23
N LEU A 227 17.20 23.03 17.93
CA LEU A 227 16.00 22.71 17.17
C LEU A 227 16.37 22.23 15.78
N MET A 228 15.59 21.30 15.26
CA MET A 228 15.75 20.80 13.90
C MET A 228 15.37 21.89 12.89
N ASP A 229 16.14 21.99 11.82
CA ASP A 229 15.85 22.82 10.65
C ASP A 229 14.99 22.04 9.64
N ASP A 230 14.63 22.68 8.52
CA ASP A 230 13.81 22.10 7.46
C ASP A 230 14.61 21.41 6.35
N VAL A 231 15.93 21.33 6.49
CA VAL A 231 16.79 20.52 5.62
C VAL A 231 17.21 19.25 6.34
N TRP A 232 16.52 18.16 6.04
CA TRP A 232 16.71 16.89 6.73
C TRP A 232 17.70 16.00 5.99
N ARG A 233 18.84 15.73 6.62
CA ARG A 233 19.86 14.83 6.10
C ARG A 233 19.63 13.43 6.69
N LEU A 234 18.93 12.60 5.92
CA LEU A 234 18.64 11.21 6.25
C LEU A 234 19.01 10.33 5.07
N THR A 235 19.78 9.29 5.31
CA THR A 235 20.11 8.31 4.27
C THR A 235 18.87 7.54 3.83
N THR A 236 18.84 7.17 2.55
CA THR A 236 17.90 6.16 2.05
C THR A 236 18.17 4.80 2.70
N ILE A 237 17.21 3.88 2.60
CA ILE A 237 17.36 2.55 3.19
C ILE A 237 18.48 1.78 2.48
N ASN A 238 19.50 1.39 3.24
CA ASN A 238 20.59 0.58 2.74
C ASN A 238 20.10 -0.83 2.37
N ASN A 239 20.73 -1.43 1.36
CA ASN A 239 20.43 -2.80 0.91
C ASN A 239 20.56 -3.86 2.03
N MET A 240 21.37 -3.62 3.04
CA MET A 240 21.59 -4.50 4.19
C MET A 240 20.75 -4.11 5.41
N SER A 241 19.90 -3.09 5.32
CA SER A 241 19.06 -2.66 6.44
C SER A 241 18.00 -3.69 6.79
N LYS A 242 17.81 -3.96 8.09
CA LYS A 242 16.76 -4.86 8.58
C LYS A 242 15.34 -4.36 8.31
N GLU A 243 15.15 -3.05 8.16
CA GLU A 243 13.85 -2.46 7.82
C GLU A 243 13.46 -2.61 6.35
N ARG A 244 14.43 -2.99 5.49
CA ARG A 244 14.20 -3.12 4.06
C ARG A 244 13.29 -4.32 3.75
N LEU A 245 12.16 -4.03 3.10
CA LEU A 245 11.21 -5.04 2.64
C LEU A 245 11.39 -5.40 1.16
N GLY A 246 12.25 -4.68 0.43
CA GLY A 246 12.37 -4.80 -1.03
C GLY A 246 11.27 -4.01 -1.79
N TYR A 247 10.41 -3.28 -1.10
CA TYR A 247 9.41 -2.44 -1.75
C TYR A 247 10.09 -1.19 -2.33
N PRO A 248 9.95 -0.92 -3.63
CA PRO A 248 10.83 0.03 -4.34
C PRO A 248 10.78 1.49 -3.86
N THR A 249 9.62 1.94 -3.40
CA THR A 249 9.41 3.33 -2.91
C THR A 249 9.41 3.42 -1.40
N GLN A 250 9.90 2.38 -0.71
CA GLN A 250 9.92 2.34 0.74
C GLN A 250 10.69 3.53 1.32
N LYS A 251 10.01 4.32 2.16
CA LYS A 251 10.63 5.42 2.92
C LYS A 251 11.26 4.92 4.22
N PRO A 252 12.36 5.55 4.70
CA PRO A 252 12.98 5.19 5.97
C PRO A 252 12.04 5.44 7.17
N GLU A 253 12.02 4.52 8.14
CA GLU A 253 11.25 4.71 9.37
C GLU A 253 11.66 5.99 10.12
N ALA A 254 12.94 6.35 10.10
CA ALA A 254 13.45 7.57 10.72
C ALA A 254 12.85 8.86 10.17
N LEU A 255 12.44 8.89 8.88
CA LEU A 255 11.75 10.02 8.27
C LEU A 255 10.35 10.17 8.86
N LEU A 256 9.60 9.06 8.90
CA LEU A 256 8.23 9.04 9.42
C LEU A 256 8.19 9.28 10.94
N GLU A 257 9.21 8.79 11.67
CA GLU A 257 9.35 9.02 13.09
C GLU A 257 9.45 10.51 13.42
N ARG A 258 10.21 11.28 12.63
CA ARG A 258 10.29 12.74 12.78
C ARG A 258 8.95 13.41 12.58
N ILE A 259 8.26 13.09 11.49
CA ILE A 259 6.95 13.68 11.15
C ILE A 259 5.92 13.34 12.22
N ILE A 260 5.82 12.07 12.59
CA ILE A 260 4.81 11.61 13.56
C ILE A 260 5.06 12.20 14.95
N LYS A 261 6.32 12.27 15.40
CA LYS A 261 6.66 12.93 16.66
C LYS A 261 6.39 14.43 16.63
N ALA A 262 6.67 15.09 15.49
CA ALA A 262 6.45 16.52 15.34
C ALA A 262 4.99 16.92 15.54
N SER A 263 4.06 16.19 14.94
CA SER A 263 2.68 16.64 14.75
C SER A 263 1.63 15.67 15.29
N SER A 264 1.99 14.81 16.24
CA SER A 264 1.04 13.96 16.96
C SER A 264 1.54 13.58 18.35
N ASN A 265 0.60 13.24 19.25
CA ASN A 265 0.85 12.67 20.57
C ASN A 265 0.46 11.18 20.60
N LYS A 266 0.82 10.48 21.68
CA LYS A 266 0.35 9.11 21.92
C LYS A 266 -1.18 9.07 21.95
N GLY A 267 -1.77 8.12 21.23
CA GLY A 267 -3.21 7.96 21.12
C GLY A 267 -3.88 8.83 20.06
N ASP A 268 -3.17 9.79 19.44
CA ASP A 268 -3.66 10.53 18.27
C ASP A 268 -3.78 9.63 17.03
N ILE A 269 -4.57 10.04 16.07
CA ILE A 269 -4.83 9.28 14.84
C ILE A 269 -3.93 9.80 13.71
N VAL A 270 -3.07 8.93 13.22
CA VAL A 270 -2.20 9.15 12.05
C VAL A 270 -2.79 8.43 10.85
N ALA A 271 -3.01 9.13 9.75
CA ALA A 271 -3.54 8.55 8.53
C ALA A 271 -2.54 8.65 7.37
N ASP A 272 -2.52 7.58 6.55
CA ASP A 272 -1.79 7.52 5.29
C ASP A 272 -2.69 6.92 4.21
N PHE A 273 -3.09 7.76 3.25
CA PHE A 273 -4.01 7.36 2.17
C PHE A 273 -3.29 6.81 0.94
N PHE A 274 -1.95 6.69 0.99
CA PHE A 274 -1.10 6.07 -0.02
C PHE A 274 -0.03 5.24 0.67
N CYS A 275 -0.46 4.31 1.55
CA CYS A 275 0.43 3.75 2.56
C CYS A 275 1.49 2.77 2.00
N GLY A 276 1.40 2.32 0.74
CA GLY A 276 2.40 1.47 0.10
C GLY A 276 2.77 0.27 0.96
N CYS A 277 4.05 0.15 1.32
CA CYS A 277 4.51 -0.92 2.22
C CYS A 277 4.31 -0.63 3.73
N GLY A 278 3.54 0.40 4.10
CA GLY A 278 3.12 0.67 5.47
C GLY A 278 4.18 1.21 6.42
N THR A 279 5.16 1.96 5.94
CA THR A 279 6.17 2.56 6.84
C THR A 279 5.54 3.51 7.86
N SER A 280 4.63 4.39 7.42
CA SER A 280 3.88 5.33 8.26
C SER A 280 3.05 4.62 9.34
N VAL A 281 2.29 3.61 8.92
CA VAL A 281 1.47 2.75 9.79
C VAL A 281 2.32 2.06 10.84
N THR A 282 3.45 1.47 10.42
CA THR A 282 4.39 0.79 11.32
C THR A 282 4.98 1.72 12.39
N VAL A 283 5.39 2.91 11.96
CA VAL A 283 5.97 3.89 12.89
C VAL A 283 4.90 4.43 13.83
N ALA A 284 3.67 4.67 13.35
CA ALA A 284 2.56 5.08 14.19
C ALA A 284 2.28 4.04 15.28
N GLU A 285 2.22 2.74 14.93
CA GLU A 285 2.06 1.64 15.87
C GLU A 285 3.19 1.59 16.91
N LYS A 286 4.46 1.64 16.48
CA LYS A 286 5.64 1.65 17.38
C LYS A 286 5.62 2.82 18.36
N LEU A 287 5.11 3.96 17.92
CA LEU A 287 5.00 5.19 18.72
C LEU A 287 3.69 5.27 19.53
N LYS A 288 2.87 4.22 19.52
CA LYS A 288 1.58 4.16 20.23
C LYS A 288 0.57 5.22 19.78
N ARG A 289 0.57 5.54 18.50
CA ARG A 289 -0.50 6.29 17.85
C ARG A 289 -1.51 5.28 17.29
N ARG A 290 -2.78 5.69 17.23
CA ARG A 290 -3.77 5.00 16.41
C ARG A 290 -3.52 5.35 14.96
N TRP A 291 -3.91 4.50 14.03
CA TRP A 291 -3.60 4.74 12.64
C TRP A 291 -4.68 4.24 11.69
N LEU A 292 -4.68 4.84 10.51
CA LEU A 292 -5.48 4.47 9.36
C LEU A 292 -4.56 4.43 8.13
N GLY A 293 -4.45 3.26 7.48
CA GLY A 293 -3.71 3.08 6.24
C GLY A 293 -4.66 2.72 5.10
N VAL A 294 -4.43 3.26 3.91
CA VAL A 294 -5.21 2.93 2.70
C VAL A 294 -4.25 2.63 1.57
N ASP A 295 -4.45 1.52 0.88
CA ASP A 295 -3.77 1.22 -0.38
C ASP A 295 -4.68 0.48 -1.35
N ILE A 296 -4.54 0.76 -2.63
CA ILE A 296 -5.29 0.09 -3.70
C ILE A 296 -4.67 -1.26 -4.08
N ASN A 297 -3.45 -1.52 -3.63
CA ASN A 297 -2.69 -2.70 -3.99
C ASN A 297 -2.81 -3.78 -2.90
N HIS A 298 -3.44 -4.91 -3.23
CA HIS A 298 -3.61 -6.03 -2.31
C HIS A 298 -2.27 -6.65 -1.85
N LEU A 299 -1.21 -6.62 -2.70
CA LEU A 299 0.13 -7.08 -2.32
C LEU A 299 0.75 -6.17 -1.25
N ALA A 300 0.53 -4.86 -1.37
CA ALA A 300 0.95 -3.90 -0.34
C ALA A 300 0.24 -4.18 0.98
N ILE A 301 -1.09 -4.39 0.96
CA ILE A 301 -1.86 -4.78 2.16
C ILE A 301 -1.30 -6.06 2.80
N GLY A 302 -1.11 -7.12 2.01
CA GLY A 302 -0.54 -8.38 2.50
C GLY A 302 0.87 -8.22 3.08
N LEU A 303 1.71 -7.38 2.46
CA LEU A 303 3.06 -7.08 2.95
C LEU A 303 3.03 -6.34 4.30
N ILE A 304 2.12 -5.36 4.45
CA ILE A 304 1.92 -4.63 5.70
C ILE A 304 1.53 -5.60 6.81
N GLU A 305 0.54 -6.45 6.59
CA GLU A 305 0.07 -7.41 7.59
C GLU A 305 1.19 -8.35 8.04
N GLU A 306 1.85 -9.02 7.08
CA GLU A 306 2.83 -10.08 7.36
C GLU A 306 4.16 -9.55 7.91
N ARG A 307 4.67 -8.46 7.33
CA ARG A 307 6.04 -8.01 7.58
C ARG A 307 6.14 -6.84 8.53
N ARG A 308 5.03 -6.11 8.73
CA ARG A 308 4.98 -4.91 9.55
C ARG A 308 4.16 -5.10 10.82
N LEU A 309 2.89 -5.49 10.70
CA LEU A 309 1.95 -5.51 11.81
C LEU A 309 2.00 -6.80 12.63
N ARG A 310 2.11 -7.97 11.99
CA ARG A 310 2.21 -9.26 12.69
C ARG A 310 3.40 -9.33 13.66
N PRO A 311 4.64 -8.90 13.30
CA PRO A 311 5.77 -8.89 14.23
C PRO A 311 5.55 -7.97 15.44
N LEU A 312 4.75 -6.90 15.28
CA LEU A 312 4.39 -5.96 16.35
C LEU A 312 3.22 -6.44 17.19
N LYS A 313 2.54 -7.54 16.79
CA LYS A 313 1.29 -8.02 17.40
C LYS A 313 0.24 -6.91 17.48
N ALA A 314 0.18 -6.07 16.44
CA ALA A 314 -0.75 -4.97 16.36
C ALA A 314 -2.19 -5.47 16.31
N ASP A 315 -3.11 -4.72 16.91
CA ASP A 315 -4.53 -4.95 16.84
C ASP A 315 -5.16 -3.99 15.82
N TYR A 316 -5.84 -4.53 14.81
CA TYR A 316 -6.39 -3.74 13.70
C TYR A 316 -7.44 -4.52 12.91
N HIS A 317 -8.23 -3.79 12.13
CA HIS A 317 -9.18 -4.36 11.17
C HIS A 317 -8.72 -4.11 9.74
N VAL A 318 -8.82 -5.15 8.89
CA VAL A 318 -8.66 -5.00 7.44
C VAL A 318 -10.04 -4.84 6.82
N ILE A 319 -10.21 -3.78 6.02
CA ILE A 319 -11.49 -3.39 5.41
C ILE A 319 -11.29 -3.33 3.88
N GLY A 320 -12.31 -3.76 3.13
CA GLY A 320 -12.27 -3.76 1.66
C GLY A 320 -12.19 -5.16 1.05
N PHE A 321 -11.87 -6.18 1.85
CA PHE A 321 -12.01 -7.58 1.45
C PHE A 321 -13.29 -8.18 1.99
N PRO A 322 -13.86 -9.18 1.32
CA PRO A 322 -15.02 -9.92 1.84
C PRO A 322 -14.71 -10.55 3.21
N THR A 323 -15.57 -10.27 4.19
CA THR A 323 -15.50 -10.84 5.54
C THR A 323 -16.56 -11.91 5.79
N ASP A 324 -17.55 -11.96 4.91
CA ASP A 324 -18.66 -12.94 4.93
C ASP A 324 -19.05 -13.38 3.52
N GLN A 325 -19.89 -14.42 3.45
CA GLN A 325 -20.34 -15.00 2.19
C GLN A 325 -21.09 -14.01 1.30
N ALA A 326 -21.95 -13.17 1.88
CA ALA A 326 -22.77 -12.24 1.12
C ALA A 326 -21.91 -11.20 0.41
N GLN A 327 -20.86 -10.70 1.07
CA GLN A 327 -19.88 -9.79 0.49
C GLN A 327 -19.06 -10.49 -0.61
N ALA A 328 -18.65 -11.74 -0.40
CA ALA A 328 -17.94 -12.51 -1.41
C ALA A 328 -18.79 -12.77 -2.65
N GLU A 329 -20.08 -13.14 -2.48
CA GLU A 329 -21.04 -13.33 -3.58
C GLU A 329 -21.28 -12.01 -4.36
N LYS A 330 -21.41 -10.89 -3.63
CA LYS A 330 -21.55 -9.57 -4.23
C LYS A 330 -20.31 -9.21 -5.05
N LEU A 331 -19.12 -9.40 -4.48
CA LEU A 331 -17.86 -9.14 -5.19
C LEU A 331 -17.74 -10.01 -6.45
N ALA A 332 -18.03 -11.30 -6.34
CA ALA A 332 -18.00 -12.24 -7.47
C ALA A 332 -18.96 -11.84 -8.62
N LYS A 333 -20.13 -11.31 -8.26
CA LYS A 333 -21.16 -10.88 -9.23
C LYS A 333 -20.83 -9.53 -9.88
N GLU A 334 -20.45 -8.54 -9.07
CA GLU A 334 -20.26 -7.16 -9.53
C GLU A 334 -18.87 -6.94 -10.16
N LYS A 335 -17.86 -7.66 -9.67
CA LYS A 335 -16.45 -7.49 -10.02
C LYS A 335 -15.70 -8.83 -10.02
N PRO A 336 -15.99 -9.70 -10.99
CA PRO A 336 -15.44 -11.07 -11.04
C PRO A 336 -13.91 -11.09 -10.96
N PHE A 337 -13.22 -10.18 -11.63
CA PHE A 337 -11.78 -10.10 -11.64
C PHE A 337 -11.18 -9.69 -10.28
N GLU A 338 -11.80 -8.74 -9.57
CA GLU A 338 -11.36 -8.39 -8.21
C GLU A 338 -11.60 -9.57 -7.24
N PHE A 339 -12.66 -10.37 -7.47
CA PHE A 339 -12.93 -11.58 -6.71
C PHE A 339 -11.84 -12.65 -6.95
N GLU A 340 -11.47 -12.91 -8.21
CA GLU A 340 -10.38 -13.82 -8.55
C GLU A 340 -9.06 -13.36 -7.93
N THR A 341 -8.73 -12.07 -8.05
CA THR A 341 -7.54 -11.47 -7.47
C THR A 341 -7.53 -11.60 -5.93
N TRP A 342 -8.66 -11.35 -5.28
CA TRP A 342 -8.78 -11.55 -3.84
C TRP A 342 -8.46 -12.99 -3.44
N VAL A 343 -9.02 -13.97 -4.14
CA VAL A 343 -8.78 -15.39 -3.83
C VAL A 343 -7.33 -15.76 -4.12
N VAL A 344 -6.86 -15.53 -5.36
CA VAL A 344 -5.55 -15.99 -5.82
C VAL A 344 -4.42 -15.30 -5.07
N GLU A 345 -4.43 -13.97 -5.03
CA GLU A 345 -3.26 -13.21 -4.60
C GLU A 345 -3.33 -12.81 -3.12
N TYR A 346 -4.51 -12.45 -2.60
CA TYR A 346 -4.60 -12.10 -1.19
C TYR A 346 -4.72 -13.32 -0.27
N ILE A 347 -5.59 -14.30 -0.61
CA ILE A 347 -5.80 -15.49 0.22
C ILE A 347 -4.66 -16.50 0.03
N PHE A 348 -4.42 -16.91 -1.21
CA PHE A 348 -3.44 -17.97 -1.51
C PHE A 348 -2.03 -17.48 -1.75
N LYS A 349 -1.79 -16.16 -1.80
CA LYS A 349 -0.48 -15.55 -2.08
C LYS A 349 0.14 -16.05 -3.39
N GLY A 350 -0.71 -16.39 -4.36
CA GLY A 350 -0.35 -16.82 -5.70
C GLY A 350 -0.23 -15.65 -6.67
N HIS A 351 -0.15 -15.98 -7.95
CA HIS A 351 -0.10 -15.01 -9.04
C HIS A 351 -1.26 -15.25 -9.99
N CYS A 352 -2.03 -14.20 -10.29
CA CYS A 352 -3.08 -14.28 -11.31
C CYS A 352 -2.47 -14.47 -12.70
N THR A 353 -3.13 -15.25 -13.55
CA THR A 353 -2.81 -15.38 -14.97
C THR A 353 -3.47 -14.26 -15.77
N ARG A 354 -3.00 -14.03 -17.00
CA ARG A 354 -3.54 -12.95 -17.85
C ARG A 354 -4.96 -13.24 -18.33
N LYS A 355 -5.76 -12.19 -18.50
CA LYS A 355 -7.18 -12.22 -18.90
C LYS A 355 -7.52 -12.82 -20.28
N THR A 356 -6.56 -13.18 -21.13
CA THR A 356 -6.86 -13.59 -22.50
C THR A 356 -6.13 -14.87 -22.88
N GLY A 357 -6.89 -15.94 -23.13
CA GLY A 357 -6.42 -17.12 -23.87
C GLY A 357 -5.86 -18.29 -23.05
N ASP A 358 -5.94 -18.28 -21.71
CA ASP A 358 -5.23 -19.25 -20.85
C ASP A 358 -6.00 -20.55 -20.56
N GLY A 359 -7.11 -20.79 -21.28
CA GLY A 359 -7.82 -22.07 -21.19
C GLY A 359 -8.47 -22.38 -19.83
N GLY A 360 -8.85 -21.33 -19.05
CA GLY A 360 -9.56 -21.51 -17.78
C GLY A 360 -8.67 -21.58 -16.54
N LEU A 361 -7.48 -20.97 -16.60
CA LEU A 361 -6.57 -20.87 -15.45
C LEU A 361 -6.58 -19.43 -14.90
N ASP A 362 -6.99 -19.28 -13.64
CA ASP A 362 -7.06 -17.95 -12.99
C ASP A 362 -5.79 -17.57 -12.24
N GLY A 363 -5.03 -18.58 -11.78
CA GLY A 363 -3.76 -18.29 -11.11
C GLY A 363 -2.91 -19.53 -10.81
N HIS A 364 -1.72 -19.28 -10.24
CA HIS A 364 -0.81 -20.34 -9.84
C HIS A 364 0.00 -19.96 -8.59
N ILE A 365 0.50 -20.99 -7.92
CA ILE A 365 1.42 -20.88 -6.80
C ILE A 365 2.62 -21.80 -7.11
N ALA A 366 3.82 -21.23 -7.09
CA ALA A 366 5.05 -22.00 -7.15
C ALA A 366 5.70 -22.04 -5.76
N PHE A 367 6.06 -23.22 -5.29
CA PHE A 367 6.66 -23.40 -3.97
C PHE A 367 7.72 -24.50 -3.97
N ASN A 368 8.56 -24.52 -2.94
CA ASN A 368 9.57 -25.56 -2.77
C ASN A 368 9.07 -26.61 -1.79
N ASP A 369 9.26 -27.88 -2.14
CA ASP A 369 9.02 -29.03 -1.29
C ASP A 369 10.37 -29.75 -1.10
N GLY A 370 11.07 -29.41 -0.04
CA GLY A 370 12.47 -29.74 0.10
C GLY A 370 13.32 -29.07 -1.00
N GLU A 371 14.01 -29.88 -1.80
CA GLU A 371 14.82 -29.39 -2.92
C GLU A 371 14.05 -29.29 -4.25
N LYS A 372 12.80 -29.80 -4.30
CA LYS A 372 11.99 -29.84 -5.51
C LYS A 372 11.07 -28.63 -5.58
N LYS A 373 10.98 -28.01 -6.76
CA LYS A 373 9.96 -26.99 -7.05
C LYS A 373 8.67 -27.69 -7.43
N LYS A 374 7.57 -27.27 -6.80
CA LYS A 374 6.22 -27.72 -7.10
C LYS A 374 5.36 -26.58 -7.60
N LEU A 375 4.40 -26.91 -8.47
CA LEU A 375 3.46 -25.98 -9.07
C LEU A 375 2.04 -26.38 -8.69
N CYS A 376 1.29 -25.47 -8.08
CA CYS A 376 -0.14 -25.59 -7.83
C CYS A 376 -0.88 -24.59 -8.72
N LEU A 377 -1.88 -25.06 -9.46
CA LEU A 377 -2.76 -24.21 -10.27
C LEU A 377 -4.02 -23.85 -9.48
N LEU A 378 -4.58 -22.69 -9.78
CA LEU A 378 -5.79 -22.16 -9.14
C LEU A 378 -6.84 -21.85 -10.19
N GLU A 379 -8.05 -22.36 -10.01
CA GLU A 379 -9.23 -21.97 -10.77
C GLU A 379 -10.32 -21.48 -9.81
N VAL A 380 -10.85 -20.28 -10.05
CA VAL A 380 -11.80 -19.58 -9.17
C VAL A 380 -13.12 -19.41 -9.92
N LYS A 381 -14.20 -19.90 -9.34
CA LYS A 381 -15.55 -19.77 -9.91
C LYS A 381 -16.48 -18.98 -8.98
N GLY A 382 -16.75 -17.74 -9.36
CA GLY A 382 -17.72 -16.88 -8.69
C GLY A 382 -19.19 -17.15 -9.09
N GLY A 383 -19.39 -17.78 -10.27
CA GLY A 383 -20.70 -18.16 -10.81
C GLY A 383 -20.95 -19.65 -10.76
N ASN A 384 -21.97 -20.12 -11.49
CA ASN A 384 -22.32 -21.54 -11.55
C ASN A 384 -21.15 -22.37 -12.08
N CYS A 385 -20.88 -23.48 -11.40
CA CYS A 385 -19.91 -24.47 -11.84
C CYS A 385 -20.48 -25.89 -11.76
N THR A 386 -19.90 -26.80 -12.53
CA THR A 386 -20.36 -28.16 -12.68
C THR A 386 -19.15 -29.12 -12.69
N VAL A 387 -19.42 -30.42 -12.65
CA VAL A 387 -18.36 -31.45 -12.80
C VAL A 387 -17.58 -31.29 -14.11
N LYS A 388 -18.17 -30.67 -15.16
CA LYS A 388 -17.47 -30.39 -16.43
C LYS A 388 -16.30 -29.44 -16.20
N ASN A 389 -16.48 -28.37 -15.42
CA ASN A 389 -15.41 -27.43 -15.10
C ASN A 389 -14.28 -28.09 -14.32
N ILE A 390 -14.58 -28.98 -13.37
CA ILE A 390 -13.57 -29.77 -12.66
C ILE A 390 -12.74 -30.63 -13.62
N ARG A 391 -13.40 -31.30 -14.60
CA ARG A 391 -12.71 -32.13 -15.59
C ARG A 391 -11.85 -31.30 -16.55
N GLU A 392 -12.34 -30.14 -16.95
CA GLU A 392 -11.57 -29.19 -17.76
C GLU A 392 -10.32 -28.73 -17.02
N PHE A 393 -10.46 -28.37 -15.74
CA PHE A 393 -9.34 -27.95 -14.91
C PHE A 393 -8.34 -29.09 -14.65
N ASP A 394 -8.79 -30.33 -14.43
CA ASP A 394 -7.92 -31.50 -14.34
C ASP A 394 -7.06 -31.66 -15.60
N ASN A 395 -7.66 -31.47 -16.79
CA ASN A 395 -6.92 -31.48 -18.05
C ASN A 395 -5.87 -30.35 -18.12
N VAL A 396 -6.19 -29.16 -17.59
CA VAL A 396 -5.22 -28.05 -17.52
C VAL A 396 -4.05 -28.41 -16.61
N ILE A 397 -4.29 -29.01 -15.44
CA ILE A 397 -3.26 -29.49 -14.52
C ILE A 397 -2.32 -30.49 -15.24
N LEU A 398 -2.89 -31.44 -15.97
CA LEU A 398 -2.13 -32.45 -16.72
C LEU A 398 -1.30 -31.82 -17.85
N ASN A 399 -1.92 -30.94 -18.66
CA ASN A 399 -1.25 -30.30 -19.80
C ASN A 399 -0.12 -29.38 -19.38
N LYS A 400 -0.30 -28.64 -18.26
CA LYS A 400 0.71 -27.74 -17.68
C LYS A 400 1.74 -28.48 -16.84
N LYS A 401 1.60 -29.82 -16.68
CA LYS A 401 2.46 -30.66 -15.84
C LYS A 401 2.57 -30.13 -14.40
N ALA A 402 1.48 -29.57 -13.89
CA ALA A 402 1.44 -29.10 -12.52
C ALA A 402 1.30 -30.27 -11.54
N ASP A 403 1.85 -30.10 -10.34
CA ASP A 403 1.82 -31.12 -9.30
C ASP A 403 0.43 -31.28 -8.72
N MET A 404 -0.30 -30.16 -8.56
CA MET A 404 -1.64 -30.12 -7.96
C MET A 404 -2.46 -28.94 -8.44
N GLY A 405 -3.75 -28.94 -8.07
CA GLY A 405 -4.67 -27.84 -8.35
C GLY A 405 -5.69 -27.62 -7.22
N PHE A 406 -6.07 -26.36 -7.05
CA PHE A 406 -7.18 -25.95 -6.18
C PHE A 406 -8.28 -25.36 -7.04
N PHE A 407 -9.47 -25.96 -6.95
CA PHE A 407 -10.67 -25.48 -7.58
C PHE A 407 -11.50 -24.76 -6.50
N ILE A 408 -11.64 -23.44 -6.63
CA ILE A 408 -12.26 -22.58 -5.61
C ILE A 408 -13.66 -22.17 -6.08
N CYS A 409 -14.70 -22.45 -5.27
CA CYS A 409 -16.09 -22.11 -5.57
C CYS A 409 -16.90 -21.91 -4.29
N PHE A 410 -18.17 -21.50 -4.41
CA PHE A 410 -19.08 -21.45 -3.25
C PHE A 410 -19.57 -22.85 -2.87
N GLU A 411 -19.77 -23.09 -1.57
CA GLU A 411 -20.17 -24.41 -1.02
C GLU A 411 -21.47 -24.94 -1.67
N LYS A 412 -22.44 -24.06 -1.94
CA LYS A 412 -23.70 -24.39 -2.62
C LYS A 412 -23.55 -24.97 -4.03
N GLN A 413 -22.40 -24.83 -4.65
CA GLN A 413 -22.10 -25.30 -6.01
C GLN A 413 -21.43 -26.68 -6.02
N VAL A 414 -20.93 -27.13 -4.87
CA VAL A 414 -20.21 -28.41 -4.77
C VAL A 414 -21.19 -29.58 -4.85
N THR A 415 -20.95 -30.48 -5.78
CA THR A 415 -21.75 -31.69 -5.97
C THR A 415 -20.97 -32.94 -5.60
N SER A 416 -21.69 -34.03 -5.27
CA SER A 416 -21.06 -35.32 -4.98
C SER A 416 -20.26 -35.88 -6.16
N GLU A 417 -20.64 -35.55 -7.40
CA GLU A 417 -19.90 -35.97 -8.59
C GLU A 417 -18.55 -35.22 -8.73
N MET A 418 -18.52 -33.95 -8.36
CA MET A 418 -17.26 -33.17 -8.33
C MET A 418 -16.29 -33.78 -7.33
N ILE A 419 -16.75 -34.08 -6.11
CA ILE A 419 -15.94 -34.72 -5.06
C ILE A 419 -15.41 -36.07 -5.54
N LYS A 420 -16.30 -36.94 -6.06
CA LYS A 420 -15.92 -38.27 -6.58
C LYS A 420 -14.89 -38.17 -7.71
N HIS A 421 -14.92 -37.12 -8.54
CA HIS A 421 -13.91 -36.93 -9.57
C HIS A 421 -12.55 -36.59 -8.95
N CYS A 422 -12.50 -35.64 -8.00
CA CYS A 422 -11.28 -35.28 -7.30
C CYS A 422 -10.64 -36.46 -6.57
N ASP A 423 -11.44 -37.26 -5.86
CA ASP A 423 -10.96 -38.44 -5.11
C ASP A 423 -10.29 -39.49 -5.99
N LYS A 424 -10.67 -39.58 -7.27
CA LYS A 424 -10.07 -40.52 -8.23
C LYS A 424 -8.68 -40.13 -8.71
N LEU A 425 -8.29 -38.87 -8.58
CA LEU A 425 -7.04 -38.35 -9.14
C LEU A 425 -5.82 -38.66 -8.27
N GLY A 426 -6.04 -39.16 -7.04
CA GLY A 426 -4.97 -39.54 -6.13
C GLY A 426 -4.36 -38.38 -5.39
N PHE A 427 -3.15 -38.58 -4.86
CA PHE A 427 -2.48 -37.70 -3.94
C PHE A 427 -1.10 -37.33 -4.42
N VAL A 428 -0.59 -36.21 -3.94
CA VAL A 428 0.78 -35.74 -4.10
C VAL A 428 1.48 -35.85 -2.75
N GLU A 429 2.63 -36.51 -2.74
CA GLU A 429 3.48 -36.57 -1.53
C GLU A 429 4.23 -35.27 -1.34
N MET A 430 4.29 -34.83 -0.09
CA MET A 430 5.00 -33.64 0.36
C MET A 430 6.08 -34.02 1.35
N GLN A 431 7.30 -33.53 1.14
CA GLN A 431 8.50 -33.87 1.92
C GLN A 431 9.16 -32.70 2.62
N ASP A 432 8.46 -31.57 2.77
CA ASP A 432 9.03 -30.40 3.44
C ASP A 432 9.18 -30.64 4.97
N ASN A 433 10.22 -30.02 5.57
CA ASN A 433 10.52 -30.08 7.00
C ASN A 433 9.39 -29.55 7.90
N LEU A 434 8.42 -28.80 7.35
CA LEU A 434 7.28 -28.23 8.07
C LEU A 434 5.98 -28.99 7.83
N PHE A 435 5.91 -29.83 6.80
CA PHE A 435 4.75 -30.66 6.47
C PHE A 435 5.22 -31.91 5.71
N SER A 436 5.08 -33.05 6.34
CA SER A 436 5.20 -34.37 5.66
C SER A 436 3.82 -35.01 5.62
N GLY A 437 3.38 -35.39 4.43
CA GLY A 437 2.06 -35.99 4.25
C GLY A 437 1.61 -36.00 2.80
N THR A 438 0.38 -36.39 2.58
CA THR A 438 -0.23 -36.44 1.25
C THR A 438 -1.30 -35.38 1.10
N ILE A 439 -1.35 -34.73 -0.05
CA ILE A 439 -2.39 -33.74 -0.41
C ILE A 439 -3.10 -34.25 -1.67
N PRO A 440 -4.44 -34.13 -1.76
CA PRO A 440 -5.14 -34.50 -3.00
C PRO A 440 -4.58 -33.73 -4.20
N LYS A 441 -4.39 -34.43 -5.32
CA LYS A 441 -3.89 -33.80 -6.55
C LYS A 441 -4.80 -32.69 -7.06
N LEU A 442 -6.10 -32.83 -6.83
CA LEU A 442 -7.08 -31.76 -7.07
C LEU A 442 -7.98 -31.62 -5.83
N SER A 443 -8.02 -30.44 -5.25
CA SER A 443 -8.82 -30.12 -4.09
C SER A 443 -9.89 -29.10 -4.42
N ILE A 444 -11.11 -29.33 -3.95
CA ILE A 444 -12.18 -28.32 -3.95
C ILE A 444 -12.08 -27.53 -2.65
N ILE A 445 -11.95 -26.22 -2.76
CA ILE A 445 -11.89 -25.31 -1.62
C ILE A 445 -13.08 -24.36 -1.70
N THR A 446 -13.90 -24.32 -0.66
CA THR A 446 -15.07 -23.45 -0.67
C THR A 446 -14.78 -22.08 -0.11
N ILE A 447 -15.45 -21.05 -0.64
CA ILE A 447 -15.35 -19.66 -0.13
C ILE A 447 -15.75 -19.60 1.34
N GLU A 448 -16.79 -20.31 1.73
CA GLU A 448 -17.23 -20.44 3.13
C GLU A 448 -16.15 -21.12 4.00
N GLY A 449 -15.46 -22.10 3.43
CA GLY A 449 -14.29 -22.73 4.04
C GLY A 449 -13.15 -21.73 4.25
N ILE A 450 -12.88 -20.87 3.27
CA ILE A 450 -11.88 -19.81 3.36
C ILE A 450 -12.26 -18.82 4.47
N LEU A 451 -13.46 -18.27 4.44
CA LEU A 451 -13.94 -17.27 5.41
C LEU A 451 -13.96 -17.80 6.84
N SER A 452 -14.34 -19.07 7.04
CA SER A 452 -14.31 -19.73 8.35
C SER A 452 -12.94 -20.26 8.76
N LYS A 453 -11.90 -20.08 7.92
CA LYS A 453 -10.56 -20.65 8.08
C LYS A 453 -10.52 -22.20 8.21
N ARG A 454 -11.60 -22.91 7.86
CA ARG A 454 -11.65 -24.39 7.86
C ARG A 454 -10.62 -25.02 6.93
N TYR A 455 -10.31 -24.34 5.82
CA TYR A 455 -9.28 -24.79 4.89
C TYR A 455 -7.88 -24.88 5.52
N LEU A 456 -7.60 -24.08 6.56
CA LEU A 456 -6.33 -24.14 7.31
C LEU A 456 -6.17 -25.45 8.07
N GLN A 457 -7.25 -26.13 8.42
CA GLN A 457 -7.19 -27.44 9.09
C GLN A 457 -6.69 -28.53 8.14
N ASN A 458 -7.08 -28.47 6.88
CA ASN A 458 -6.73 -29.47 5.86
C ASN A 458 -5.46 -29.15 5.08
N LEU A 459 -5.16 -27.86 4.90
CA LEU A 459 -4.05 -27.37 4.09
C LEU A 459 -3.08 -26.46 4.88
N GLY A 460 -3.29 -26.36 6.21
CA GLY A 460 -2.57 -25.40 7.05
C GLY A 460 -1.05 -25.52 7.03
N GLY A 461 -0.53 -26.73 6.88
CA GLY A 461 0.91 -26.97 6.67
C GLY A 461 1.39 -26.40 5.35
N LEU A 462 0.69 -26.72 4.25
CA LEU A 462 1.01 -26.24 2.91
C LEU A 462 0.91 -24.70 2.82
N LEU A 463 -0.17 -24.12 3.35
CA LEU A 463 -0.36 -22.68 3.30
C LEU A 463 0.61 -21.90 4.20
N LYS A 464 0.99 -22.47 5.36
CA LYS A 464 2.10 -21.93 6.16
C LYS A 464 3.40 -21.97 5.38
N ASN A 465 3.66 -23.04 4.64
CA ASN A 465 4.85 -23.17 3.81
C ASN A 465 4.82 -22.19 2.63
N ILE A 466 3.69 -22.04 1.95
CA ILE A 466 3.51 -21.07 0.88
C ILE A 466 3.74 -19.64 1.42
N THR A 467 3.16 -19.29 2.56
CA THR A 467 3.38 -17.99 3.21
C THR A 467 4.84 -17.83 3.65
N TYR A 468 5.47 -18.88 4.19
CA TYR A 468 6.88 -18.87 4.63
C TYR A 468 7.85 -18.81 3.45
N LEU A 469 7.55 -19.46 2.33
CA LEU A 469 8.38 -19.47 1.11
C LEU A 469 8.31 -18.12 0.39
N ASN A 470 7.14 -17.49 0.31
CA ASN A 470 7.02 -16.11 -0.17
C ASN A 470 7.80 -15.11 0.70
N THR A 471 8.10 -15.45 1.95
CA THR A 471 8.96 -14.66 2.84
C THR A 471 10.46 -14.99 2.72
N ARG A 472 10.83 -16.15 2.18
CA ARG A 472 12.23 -16.58 1.95
C ARG A 472 12.81 -16.15 0.61
N PHE A 473 12.00 -15.79 -0.37
CA PHE A 473 12.53 -15.13 -1.55
C PHE A 473 13.07 -13.77 -1.12
N LYS A 474 14.40 -13.70 -1.01
CA LYS A 474 15.11 -12.44 -0.96
C LYS A 474 14.82 -11.75 -2.29
N PHE A 475 13.98 -10.75 -2.25
CA PHE A 475 13.80 -9.79 -3.31
C PHE A 475 15.00 -8.82 -3.32
#